data_a36de9e03d4005fb18747c31bd8bd71d
#
_entry.id   a36de9e03d4005fb18747c31bd8bd71d
#
_cell.length_a   1.000
_cell.length_b   1.000
_cell.length_c   1.000
_cell.angle_alpha   90.00
_cell.angle_beta   90.00
_cell.angle_gamma   90.00
#
_symmetry.space_group_name_H-M   'P 1'
#
loop_
_entity.id
_entity.type
_entity.pdbx_description
1 polymer ?
#
loop_
_entity_poly.entity_id
_entity_poly.type
_entity_poly.pdbx_seq_one_letter_code
_entity_poly.pdbx_strand_id
1 'polypeptide(L)'
;IADVDTMLAPNGVLLYLDEIQYFNKKQQQSLLEYMEDGRITLIASTTENPHFYVYNALISRSSLFEFKPVAPRACLPVLHRALDWLNTQNATSTTLPDDVGLLLAGGVEGDVRRAVGLLENAYFAAGLEPDAVITREHVAAFDAGIGNFSDDVHYDLLGCLQKSIRGSAPDATAVCG
;
A
#
# COMPACT_ATOMS: atom_id res chain seq x y z
N ILE A 1 6.90 12.20 23.26
CA ILE A 1 8.23 12.52 23.86
C ILE A 1 8.11 12.83 25.35
N ALA A 2 7.04 13.52 25.82
CA ALA A 2 6.86 13.83 27.24
C ALA A 2 6.84 12.59 28.17
N ASP A 3 6.55 11.40 27.65
CA ASP A 3 6.44 10.15 28.42
C ASP A 3 7.73 9.31 28.43
N VAL A 4 8.76 9.73 27.72
CA VAL A 4 10.00 8.94 27.52
C VAL A 4 10.84 8.85 28.80
N ASP A 5 10.72 9.82 29.69
CA ASP A 5 11.48 9.88 30.95
C ASP A 5 10.61 9.56 32.19
N THR A 6 9.46 8.90 32.00
CA THR A 6 8.55 8.58 33.10
C THR A 6 8.89 7.23 33.74
N MET A 7 8.48 7.04 35.00
CA MET A 7 8.58 5.75 35.70
C MET A 7 7.84 4.60 34.98
N LEU A 8 7.00 4.95 33.98
CA LEU A 8 6.21 4.00 33.18
C LEU A 8 7.02 3.41 31.99
N ALA A 9 8.16 4.01 31.61
CA ALA A 9 8.99 3.54 30.52
C ALA A 9 10.49 3.46 30.90
N PRO A 10 10.85 2.66 31.94
CA PRO A 10 12.23 2.58 32.45
C PRO A 10 13.22 2.00 31.43
N ASN A 11 12.75 1.28 30.41
CA ASN A 11 13.55 0.65 29.36
C ASN A 11 13.44 1.35 27.98
N GLY A 12 12.96 2.59 27.96
CA GLY A 12 12.71 3.32 26.73
C GLY A 12 11.34 3.00 26.09
N VAL A 13 11.08 3.65 24.98
CA VAL A 13 9.80 3.59 24.24
C VAL A 13 10.04 3.12 22.81
N LEU A 14 9.20 2.22 22.31
CA LEU A 14 9.11 1.95 20.88
C LEU A 14 8.24 3.01 20.22
N LEU A 15 8.82 3.81 19.34
CA LEU A 15 8.12 4.84 18.57
C LEU A 15 7.93 4.35 17.14
N TYR A 16 6.67 4.21 16.70
CA TYR A 16 6.33 3.97 15.31
C TYR A 16 5.84 5.26 14.65
N LEU A 17 6.51 5.67 13.57
CA LEU A 17 6.12 6.81 12.74
C LEU A 17 5.74 6.34 11.35
N ASP A 18 4.46 6.42 11.05
CA ASP A 18 3.97 6.18 9.70
C ASP A 18 4.16 7.44 8.86
N GLU A 19 4.59 7.25 7.58
CA GLU A 19 4.80 8.32 6.61
C GLU A 19 5.73 9.44 7.14
N ILE A 20 6.95 9.05 7.55
CA ILE A 20 7.92 9.96 8.18
C ILE A 20 8.28 11.19 7.31
N GLN A 21 8.08 11.12 5.98
CA GLN A 21 8.34 12.25 5.08
C GLN A 21 7.45 13.47 5.34
N TYR A 22 6.30 13.30 6.00
CA TYR A 22 5.46 14.43 6.41
C TYR A 22 5.99 15.21 7.61
N PHE A 23 6.99 14.66 8.32
CA PHE A 23 7.67 15.36 9.40
C PHE A 23 8.79 16.23 8.80
N ASN A 24 8.83 17.51 9.20
CA ASN A 24 9.91 18.39 8.74
C ASN A 24 11.27 18.00 9.36
N LYS A 25 12.36 18.50 8.76
CA LYS A 25 13.72 18.17 9.17
C LYS A 25 14.01 18.43 10.67
N LYS A 26 13.43 19.49 11.26
CA LYS A 26 13.62 19.80 12.69
C LYS A 26 12.96 18.76 13.57
N GLN A 27 11.74 18.32 13.19
CA GLN A 27 11.03 17.26 13.91
C GLN A 27 11.76 15.93 13.82
N GLN A 28 12.24 15.56 12.63
CA GLN A 28 13.06 14.36 12.45
C GLN A 28 14.38 14.46 13.22
N GLN A 29 15.05 15.62 13.21
CA GLN A 29 16.29 15.85 13.91
C GLN A 29 16.13 15.73 15.43
N SER A 30 14.99 16.16 16.00
CA SER A 30 14.74 16.06 17.43
C SER A 30 14.68 14.62 17.97
N LEU A 31 14.51 13.63 17.08
CA LEU A 31 14.52 12.22 17.47
C LEU A 31 15.91 11.66 17.71
N LEU A 32 16.95 12.29 17.14
CA LEU A 32 18.32 11.76 17.19
C LEU A 32 18.83 11.60 18.61
N GLU A 33 18.69 12.63 19.44
CA GLU A 33 19.14 12.60 20.84
C GLU A 33 18.53 11.41 21.59
N TYR A 34 17.23 11.21 21.45
CA TYR A 34 16.52 10.13 22.13
C TYR A 34 16.86 8.73 21.58
N MET A 35 17.21 8.63 20.29
CA MET A 35 17.70 7.39 19.69
C MET A 35 19.13 7.08 20.15
N GLU A 36 20.01 8.08 20.22
CA GLU A 36 21.40 7.93 20.64
C GLU A 36 21.52 7.54 22.11
N ASP A 37 20.65 8.09 22.96
CA ASP A 37 20.59 7.76 24.38
C ASP A 37 19.85 6.44 24.68
N GLY A 38 19.30 5.79 23.65
CA GLY A 38 18.53 4.55 23.79
C GLY A 38 17.16 4.73 24.45
N ARG A 39 16.70 5.98 24.64
CA ARG A 39 15.38 6.28 25.22
C ARG A 39 14.24 5.94 24.28
N ILE A 40 14.49 5.97 22.97
CA ILE A 40 13.54 5.51 21.96
C ILE A 40 14.17 4.50 21.01
N THR A 41 13.37 3.50 20.62
CA THR A 41 13.62 2.67 19.45
C THR A 41 12.66 3.12 18.36
N LEU A 42 13.20 3.61 17.24
CA LEU A 42 12.41 4.15 16.14
C LEU A 42 12.12 3.07 15.08
N ILE A 43 10.86 2.90 14.75
CA ILE A 43 10.40 2.25 13.52
C ILE A 43 9.66 3.31 12.71
N ALA A 44 10.09 3.55 11.48
CA ALA A 44 9.44 4.51 10.60
C ALA A 44 9.14 3.89 9.24
N SER A 45 8.02 4.27 8.64
CA SER A 45 7.66 3.90 7.28
C SER A 45 7.61 5.13 6.36
N THR A 46 7.83 4.92 5.09
CA THR A 46 7.68 5.94 4.05
C THR A 46 7.36 5.28 2.72
N THR A 47 6.50 5.91 1.92
CA THR A 47 6.23 5.55 0.53
C THR A 47 7.22 6.21 -0.44
N GLU A 48 7.98 7.19 0.05
CA GLU A 48 8.95 7.96 -0.73
C GLU A 48 10.36 7.40 -0.62
N ASN A 49 11.26 7.81 -1.51
CA ASN A 49 12.66 7.43 -1.42
C ASN A 49 13.28 8.01 -0.14
N PRO A 50 13.69 7.17 0.83
CA PRO A 50 14.16 7.64 2.13
C PRO A 50 15.38 8.57 2.03
N HIS A 51 16.24 8.39 1.03
CA HIS A 51 17.45 9.22 0.86
C HIS A 51 17.16 10.68 0.51
N PHE A 52 15.96 10.99 0.01
CA PHE A 52 15.55 12.36 -0.31
C PHE A 52 14.70 13.00 0.79
N TYR A 53 13.89 12.22 1.47
CA TYR A 53 12.86 12.73 2.37
C TYR A 53 13.17 12.52 3.85
N VAL A 54 13.99 11.52 4.20
CA VAL A 54 14.38 11.26 5.58
C VAL A 54 15.70 11.94 5.87
N TYR A 55 15.82 12.49 7.09
CA TYR A 55 17.06 13.14 7.53
C TYR A 55 18.24 12.15 7.55
N ASN A 56 19.31 12.46 6.85
CA ASN A 56 20.43 11.55 6.62
C ASN A 56 21.03 10.98 7.91
N ALA A 57 21.03 11.76 9.01
CA ALA A 57 21.54 11.27 10.28
C ALA A 57 20.66 10.19 10.92
N LEU A 58 19.35 10.16 10.63
CA LEU A 58 18.46 9.04 11.01
C LEU A 58 18.78 7.81 10.16
N ILE A 59 18.91 7.99 8.83
CA ILE A 59 19.24 6.89 7.91
C ILE A 59 20.55 6.22 8.32
N SER A 60 21.59 6.99 8.64
CA SER A 60 22.91 6.43 9.01
C SER A 60 22.91 5.62 10.31
N ARG A 61 21.86 5.75 11.13
CA ARG A 61 21.68 5.05 12.40
C ARG A 61 20.55 4.02 12.35
N SER A 62 20.00 3.76 11.16
CA SER A 62 18.86 2.87 10.95
C SER A 62 19.20 1.78 9.95
N SER A 63 18.49 0.66 10.04
CA SER A 63 18.48 -0.36 9.00
C SER A 63 17.32 -0.09 8.07
N LEU A 64 17.58 -0.04 6.76
CA LEU A 64 16.56 0.16 5.75
C LEU A 64 16.06 -1.19 5.22
N PHE A 65 14.75 -1.33 5.14
CA PHE A 65 14.08 -2.49 4.59
C PHE A 65 13.14 -2.02 3.47
N GLU A 66 13.33 -2.55 2.28
CA GLU A 66 12.45 -2.30 1.14
C GLU A 66 11.32 -3.31 1.11
N PHE A 67 10.08 -2.83 1.09
CA PHE A 67 8.88 -3.64 0.87
C PHE A 67 8.50 -3.59 -0.60
N LYS A 68 8.48 -4.76 -1.23
CA LYS A 68 8.06 -4.91 -2.63
C LYS A 68 6.56 -5.17 -2.72
N PRO A 69 5.92 -4.81 -3.86
CA PRO A 69 4.54 -5.18 -4.12
C PRO A 69 4.29 -6.68 -3.89
N VAL A 70 3.17 -7.01 -3.30
CA VAL A 70 2.82 -8.40 -3.00
C VAL A 70 2.42 -9.13 -4.28
N ALA A 71 3.08 -10.25 -4.58
CA ALA A 71 2.72 -11.06 -5.75
C ALA A 71 1.27 -11.58 -5.64
N PRO A 72 0.50 -11.67 -6.74
CA PRO A 72 -0.90 -12.09 -6.72
C PRO A 72 -1.14 -13.43 -5.99
N ARG A 73 -0.26 -14.40 -6.20
CA ARG A 73 -0.34 -15.70 -5.49
C ARG A 73 -0.14 -15.59 -3.98
N ALA A 74 0.68 -14.66 -3.52
CA ALA A 74 0.90 -14.41 -2.10
C ALA A 74 -0.28 -13.64 -1.47
N CYS A 75 -1.09 -12.95 -2.27
CA CYS A 75 -2.29 -12.27 -1.82
C CYS A 75 -3.47 -13.24 -1.57
N LEU A 76 -3.57 -14.36 -2.31
CA LEU A 76 -4.69 -15.30 -2.20
C LEU A 76 -5.02 -15.75 -0.76
N PRO A 77 -4.07 -16.17 0.08
CA PRO A 77 -4.39 -16.57 1.46
C PRO A 77 -4.99 -15.43 2.28
N VAL A 78 -4.64 -14.18 1.97
CA VAL A 78 -5.23 -13.00 2.63
C VAL A 78 -6.66 -12.80 2.18
N LEU A 79 -6.95 -12.94 0.88
CA LEU A 79 -8.30 -12.85 0.32
C LEU A 79 -9.21 -13.94 0.89
N HIS A 80 -8.77 -15.19 0.94
CA HIS A 80 -9.57 -16.26 1.54
C HIS A 80 -9.86 -16.00 3.02
N ARG A 81 -8.87 -15.56 3.80
CA ARG A 81 -9.08 -15.20 5.20
C ARG A 81 -10.05 -14.02 5.37
N ALA A 82 -9.99 -13.03 4.49
CA ALA A 82 -10.94 -11.92 4.49
C ALA A 82 -12.36 -12.39 4.14
N LEU A 83 -12.48 -13.31 3.16
CA LEU A 83 -13.76 -13.91 2.80
C LEU A 83 -14.36 -14.75 3.96
N ASP A 84 -13.54 -15.55 4.64
CA ASP A 84 -13.97 -16.32 5.81
C ASP A 84 -14.51 -15.41 6.92
N TRP A 85 -13.85 -14.26 7.12
CA TRP A 85 -14.33 -13.24 8.05
C TRP A 85 -15.68 -12.66 7.62
N LEU A 86 -15.83 -12.27 6.32
CA LEU A 86 -17.09 -11.76 5.78
C LEU A 86 -18.22 -12.79 5.91
N ASN A 87 -17.95 -14.05 5.57
CA ASN A 87 -18.90 -15.15 5.73
C ASN A 87 -19.36 -15.30 7.19
N THR A 88 -18.42 -15.22 8.13
CA THR A 88 -18.72 -15.30 9.56
C THR A 88 -19.61 -14.14 10.02
N GLN A 89 -19.31 -12.90 9.57
CA GLN A 89 -20.09 -11.72 9.97
C GLN A 89 -21.51 -11.71 9.41
N ASN A 90 -21.71 -12.28 8.19
CA ASN A 90 -22.99 -12.24 7.49
C ASN A 90 -23.73 -13.57 7.52
N ALA A 91 -23.22 -14.59 8.20
CA ALA A 91 -23.76 -15.95 8.26
C ALA A 91 -24.01 -16.57 6.88
N THR A 92 -23.04 -16.39 5.95
CA THR A 92 -23.06 -16.92 4.58
C THR A 92 -21.94 -17.96 4.37
N SER A 93 -21.96 -18.62 3.21
CA SER A 93 -20.94 -19.58 2.75
C SER A 93 -20.46 -19.24 1.34
N THR A 94 -20.34 -17.95 1.05
CA THR A 94 -19.84 -17.46 -0.23
C THR A 94 -18.44 -18.00 -0.51
N THR A 95 -18.17 -18.36 -1.77
CA THR A 95 -16.90 -18.91 -2.22
C THR A 95 -16.19 -18.00 -3.21
N LEU A 96 -14.86 -18.01 -3.18
CA LEU A 96 -13.97 -17.32 -4.11
C LEU A 96 -13.10 -18.35 -4.85
N PRO A 97 -13.36 -18.63 -6.14
CA PRO A 97 -12.45 -19.44 -6.94
C PRO A 97 -11.06 -18.82 -7.04
N ASP A 98 -10.01 -19.64 -6.99
CA ASP A 98 -8.62 -19.17 -7.00
C ASP A 98 -8.27 -18.35 -8.24
N ASP A 99 -8.82 -18.70 -9.40
CA ASP A 99 -8.60 -17.95 -10.65
C ASP A 99 -9.23 -16.55 -10.61
N VAL A 100 -10.36 -16.39 -9.93
CA VAL A 100 -11.01 -15.09 -9.69
C VAL A 100 -10.22 -14.29 -8.65
N GLY A 101 -9.76 -14.96 -7.59
CA GLY A 101 -8.90 -14.35 -6.58
C GLY A 101 -7.56 -13.87 -7.16
N LEU A 102 -6.97 -14.62 -8.09
CA LEU A 102 -5.75 -14.22 -8.81
C LEU A 102 -6.00 -13.04 -9.75
N LEU A 103 -7.14 -13.02 -10.44
CA LEU A 103 -7.54 -11.88 -11.28
C LEU A 103 -7.64 -10.61 -10.44
N LEU A 104 -8.37 -10.67 -9.32
CA LEU A 104 -8.55 -9.56 -8.40
C LEU A 104 -7.20 -9.07 -7.84
N ALA A 105 -6.36 -10.00 -7.39
CA ALA A 105 -5.03 -9.64 -6.85
C ALA A 105 -4.08 -9.09 -7.91
N GLY A 106 -4.22 -9.50 -9.18
CA GLY A 106 -3.43 -9.00 -10.30
C GLY A 106 -3.76 -7.57 -10.69
N GLY A 107 -5.03 -7.16 -10.55
CA GLY A 107 -5.50 -5.83 -10.91
C GLY A 107 -5.11 -4.72 -9.92
N VAL A 108 -4.52 -5.05 -8.77
CA VAL A 108 -4.20 -4.07 -7.71
C VAL A 108 -2.70 -3.84 -7.52
N GLU A 109 -1.87 -4.33 -8.42
CA GLU A 109 -0.41 -4.10 -8.44
C GLU A 109 0.30 -4.38 -7.10
N GLY A 110 -0.22 -5.32 -6.32
CA GLY A 110 0.34 -5.74 -5.03
C GLY A 110 -0.15 -4.95 -3.82
N ASP A 111 -1.10 -4.05 -3.98
CA ASP A 111 -1.80 -3.39 -2.87
C ASP A 111 -2.84 -4.33 -2.24
N VAL A 112 -2.46 -4.98 -1.15
CA VAL A 112 -3.32 -5.92 -0.42
C VAL A 112 -4.56 -5.23 0.19
N ARG A 113 -4.44 -3.97 0.62
CA ARG A 113 -5.58 -3.22 1.18
C ARG A 113 -6.65 -3.00 0.11
N ARG A 114 -6.21 -2.58 -1.08
CA ARG A 114 -7.11 -2.43 -2.24
C ARG A 114 -7.71 -3.76 -2.67
N ALA A 115 -6.92 -4.86 -2.66
CA ALA A 115 -7.41 -6.19 -2.97
C ALA A 115 -8.54 -6.64 -2.03
N VAL A 116 -8.38 -6.42 -0.72
CA VAL A 116 -9.41 -6.75 0.28
C VAL A 116 -10.66 -5.89 0.08
N GLY A 117 -10.52 -4.59 -0.21
CA GLY A 117 -11.66 -3.71 -0.50
C GLY A 117 -12.43 -4.12 -1.76
N LEU A 118 -11.73 -4.53 -2.83
CA LEU A 118 -12.37 -5.07 -4.04
C LEU A 118 -13.07 -6.41 -3.78
N LEU A 119 -12.48 -7.28 -2.96
CA LEU A 119 -13.12 -8.52 -2.54
C LEU A 119 -14.43 -8.25 -1.78
N GLU A 120 -14.42 -7.30 -0.86
CA GLU A 120 -15.62 -6.90 -0.11
C GLU A 120 -16.73 -6.41 -1.04
N ASN A 121 -16.39 -5.55 -2.01
CA ASN A 121 -17.34 -5.09 -3.01
C ASN A 121 -17.89 -6.24 -3.86
N ALA A 122 -17.02 -7.13 -4.34
CA ALA A 122 -17.44 -8.29 -5.14
C ALA A 122 -18.28 -9.28 -4.32
N TYR A 123 -18.01 -9.44 -3.02
CA TYR A 123 -18.79 -10.24 -2.10
C TYR A 123 -20.24 -9.73 -1.97
N PHE A 124 -20.42 -8.43 -1.76
CA PHE A 124 -21.77 -7.85 -1.71
C PHE A 124 -22.49 -7.86 -3.06
N ALA A 125 -21.73 -7.74 -4.17
CA ALA A 125 -22.30 -7.86 -5.51
C ALA A 125 -22.76 -9.28 -5.84
N ALA A 126 -22.09 -10.30 -5.30
CA ALA A 126 -22.51 -11.70 -5.46
C ALA A 126 -23.81 -12.02 -4.73
N GLY A 127 -24.23 -11.16 -3.80
CA GLY A 127 -25.41 -11.34 -2.96
C GLY A 127 -25.12 -12.12 -1.69
N LEU A 128 -26.02 -11.99 -0.71
CA LEU A 128 -25.93 -12.68 0.59
C LEU A 128 -26.70 -13.99 0.60
N GLU A 129 -26.92 -14.58 -0.57
CA GLU A 129 -27.58 -15.89 -0.69
C GLU A 129 -26.66 -16.98 -0.15
N PRO A 130 -27.22 -18.04 0.44
CA PRO A 130 -26.45 -19.22 0.79
C PRO A 130 -25.68 -19.76 -0.43
N ASP A 131 -24.39 -20.08 -0.25
CA ASP A 131 -23.53 -20.66 -1.29
C ASP A 131 -23.31 -19.78 -2.54
N ALA A 132 -23.39 -18.45 -2.42
CA ALA A 132 -23.04 -17.53 -3.47
C ALA A 132 -21.58 -17.74 -3.94
N VAL A 133 -21.32 -17.50 -5.22
CA VAL A 133 -19.97 -17.61 -5.81
C VAL A 133 -19.56 -16.26 -6.37
N ILE A 134 -18.40 -15.77 -5.94
CA ILE A 134 -17.81 -14.57 -6.53
C ILE A 134 -17.29 -14.91 -7.92
N THR A 135 -17.82 -14.21 -8.94
CA THR A 135 -17.46 -14.41 -10.33
C THR A 135 -16.57 -13.29 -10.86
N ARG A 136 -15.99 -13.49 -12.04
CA ARG A 136 -15.22 -12.45 -12.73
C ARG A 136 -16.05 -11.20 -13.04
N GLU A 137 -17.34 -11.37 -13.28
CA GLU A 137 -18.27 -10.26 -13.55
C GLU A 137 -18.46 -9.39 -12.31
N HIS A 138 -18.57 -10.01 -11.11
CA HIS A 138 -18.66 -9.28 -9.87
C HIS A 138 -17.38 -8.47 -9.60
N VAL A 139 -16.20 -9.00 -9.92
CA VAL A 139 -14.93 -8.27 -9.82
C VAL A 139 -14.88 -7.14 -10.86
N ALA A 140 -15.20 -7.43 -12.12
CA ALA A 140 -15.15 -6.46 -13.21
C ALA A 140 -16.12 -5.27 -13.01
N ALA A 141 -17.24 -5.46 -12.33
CA ALA A 141 -18.18 -4.38 -12.04
C ALA A 141 -17.57 -3.24 -11.20
N PHE A 142 -16.53 -3.54 -10.40
CA PHE A 142 -15.80 -2.56 -9.56
C PHE A 142 -14.41 -2.24 -10.11
N ASP A 143 -14.00 -2.97 -11.15
CA ASP A 143 -12.70 -2.83 -11.81
C ASP A 143 -12.70 -1.73 -12.89
N ALA A 144 -13.86 -1.15 -13.20
CA ALA A 144 -14.01 -0.04 -14.16
C ALA A 144 -13.21 1.24 -13.79
N GLY A 145 -12.43 1.18 -12.71
CA GLY A 145 -11.48 2.21 -12.28
C GLY A 145 -10.01 1.77 -12.27
N ILE A 146 -9.68 0.54 -12.68
CA ILE A 146 -8.29 0.02 -12.74
C ILE A 146 -7.58 0.43 -14.06
N GLY A 147 -8.05 1.45 -14.72
CA GLY A 147 -7.24 2.25 -15.63
C GLY A 147 -6.42 3.31 -14.90
N ASN A 148 -6.29 3.24 -13.59
CA ASN A 148 -5.38 4.08 -12.85
C ASN A 148 -3.99 3.48 -12.97
N PHE A 149 -3.26 3.91 -14.00
CA PHE A 149 -1.80 3.89 -13.99
C PHE A 149 -1.33 4.32 -12.60
N SER A 150 -0.34 3.62 -12.02
CA SER A 150 0.32 4.13 -10.82
C SER A 150 0.72 5.58 -11.05
N ASP A 151 0.75 6.40 -10.01
CA ASP A 151 1.13 7.81 -10.15
C ASP A 151 2.46 7.94 -10.89
N ASP A 152 3.41 7.03 -10.67
CA ASP A 152 4.69 6.98 -11.39
C ASP A 152 4.51 6.76 -12.89
N VAL A 153 3.66 5.81 -13.31
CA VAL A 153 3.36 5.56 -14.73
C VAL A 153 2.62 6.76 -15.35
N HIS A 154 1.74 7.39 -14.58
CA HIS A 154 1.05 8.60 -15.02
C HIS A 154 2.04 9.76 -15.25
N TYR A 155 2.98 9.98 -14.32
CA TYR A 155 4.03 11.00 -14.47
C TYR A 155 5.00 10.67 -15.62
N ASP A 156 5.35 9.40 -15.80
CA ASP A 156 6.20 8.96 -16.90
C ASP A 156 5.51 9.16 -18.26
N LEU A 157 4.23 8.82 -18.38
CA LEU A 157 3.42 9.05 -19.58
C LEU A 157 3.28 10.56 -19.89
N LEU A 158 2.99 11.38 -18.87
CA LEU A 158 2.95 12.84 -19.02
C LEU A 158 4.33 13.39 -19.43
N GLY A 159 5.39 12.85 -18.84
CA GLY A 159 6.77 13.19 -19.21
C GLY A 159 7.11 12.83 -20.65
N CYS A 160 6.71 11.63 -21.09
CA CYS A 160 6.84 11.18 -22.49
C CYS A 160 6.05 12.07 -23.44
N LEU A 161 4.78 12.35 -23.11
CA LEU A 161 3.90 13.21 -23.90
C LEU A 161 4.50 14.62 -24.06
N GLN A 162 4.95 15.24 -22.97
CA GLN A 162 5.58 16.56 -23.01
C GLN A 162 6.85 16.58 -23.87
N LYS A 163 7.69 15.52 -23.75
CA LYS A 163 8.93 15.41 -24.56
C LYS A 163 8.62 15.20 -26.03
N SER A 164 7.63 14.38 -26.38
CA SER A 164 7.23 14.14 -27.77
C SER A 164 6.61 15.38 -28.42
N ILE A 165 5.81 16.15 -27.70
CA ILE A 165 5.28 17.44 -28.18
C ILE A 165 6.41 18.44 -28.42
N ARG A 166 7.35 18.57 -27.48
CA ARG A 166 8.51 19.49 -27.66
C ARG A 166 9.44 19.04 -28.79
N GLY A 167 9.57 17.73 -29.01
CA GLY A 167 10.37 17.14 -30.08
C GLY A 167 9.67 17.15 -31.43
N SER A 168 8.43 17.64 -31.54
CA SER A 168 7.60 17.59 -32.77
C SER A 168 7.53 16.18 -33.37
N ALA A 169 7.42 15.14 -32.53
CA ALA A 169 7.34 13.74 -32.91
C ALA A 169 5.88 13.23 -32.79
N PRO A 170 5.04 13.40 -33.84
CA PRO A 170 3.61 13.07 -33.77
C PRO A 170 3.34 11.58 -33.50
N ASP A 171 4.17 10.70 -34.06
CA ASP A 171 4.03 9.25 -33.87
C ASP A 171 4.29 8.83 -32.42
N ALA A 172 5.28 9.45 -31.75
CA ALA A 172 5.55 9.21 -30.33
C ALA A 172 4.44 9.77 -29.44
N THR A 173 3.81 10.88 -29.84
CA THR A 173 2.68 11.48 -29.12
C THR A 173 1.45 10.57 -29.16
N ALA A 174 1.20 9.91 -30.30
CA ALA A 174 0.06 8.98 -30.47
C ALA A 174 0.22 7.68 -29.67
N VAL A 175 1.45 7.29 -29.30
CA VAL A 175 1.72 6.09 -28.47
C VAL A 175 1.58 6.40 -26.97
N CYS A 176 1.80 7.66 -26.56
CA CYS A 176 1.73 8.10 -25.16
C CYS A 176 0.35 8.64 -24.73
N GLY A 177 -0.59 8.79 -25.65
CA GLY A 177 -1.97 9.26 -25.41
C GLY A 177 -2.96 8.15 -25.47
#